data_dc3058cd27b9c74e14b1548017818e1f
#
_entry.id   dc3058cd27b9c74e14b1548017818e1f
#
_cell.length_a   1.000
_cell.length_b   1.000
_cell.length_c   1.000
_cell.angle_alpha   90.00
_cell.angle_beta   90.00
_cell.angle_gamma   90.00
#
_symmetry.space_group_name_H-M   'P 1'
#
loop_
_entity.id
_entity.type
_entity.pdbx_description
1 polymer ?
#
loop_
_entity_poly.entity_id
_entity_poly.type
_entity_poly.pdbx_seq_one_letter_code
_entity_poly.pdbx_strand_id
1 'polypeptide(L)'
;NDSKRHGTQGEKLDLALLVDGLQAEREQGITIDVAYRYFSTEKRKFIIADTPGHEQYTRNMATGASTCELAILLIDARKGVLDQTRRHSFISTLLGIKHLVVAINKMDLVDYSEETFTRIREDYLTFAGQLPGNLDIRFVPLSALEGDNVASQSESMPWYSGPTLLEVLETVEIQRVVDAQPMRFPVQYVNRP
;
A
#
# COMPACT_ATOMS: atom_id res chain seq x y z
N ASN A 1 25.47 -0.36 9.82
CA ASN A 1 26.39 -1.48 9.50
C ASN A 1 25.67 -2.70 8.95
N ASP A 2 24.40 -2.91 9.31
CA ASP A 2 23.64 -4.09 8.88
C ASP A 2 23.19 -4.02 7.41
N SER A 3 22.87 -2.82 6.89
CA SER A 3 22.53 -2.62 5.47
C SER A 3 23.66 -3.04 4.53
N LYS A 4 24.94 -2.90 4.94
CA LYS A 4 26.08 -3.34 4.15
C LYS A 4 26.35 -4.85 4.19
N ARG A 5 25.83 -5.54 5.22
CA ARG A 5 26.02 -7.00 5.39
C ARG A 5 24.87 -7.84 4.86
N HIS A 6 23.65 -7.31 4.90
CA HIS A 6 22.41 -8.06 4.62
C HIS A 6 21.46 -7.34 3.64
N GLY A 7 21.79 -6.11 3.20
CA GLY A 7 20.95 -5.36 2.26
C GLY A 7 21.07 -5.88 0.82
N THR A 8 19.95 -5.84 0.11
CA THR A 8 19.85 -6.23 -1.31
C THR A 8 20.23 -5.10 -2.26
N GLN A 9 20.48 -3.87 -1.75
CA GLN A 9 20.74 -2.64 -2.53
C GLN A 9 22.20 -2.20 -2.58
N GLY A 10 23.16 -3.09 -2.31
CA GLY A 10 24.59 -2.82 -2.38
C GLY A 10 25.06 -1.84 -1.29
N GLU A 11 25.70 -0.72 -1.68
CA GLU A 11 26.22 0.27 -0.71
C GLU A 11 25.17 1.26 -0.17
N LYS A 12 23.95 1.28 -0.76
CA LYS A 12 22.86 2.17 -0.29
C LYS A 12 22.22 1.62 1.00
N LEU A 13 21.61 2.52 1.75
CA LEU A 13 20.89 2.17 2.98
C LEU A 13 19.65 1.34 2.59
N ASP A 14 19.59 0.09 3.04
CA ASP A 14 18.41 -0.75 2.81
C ASP A 14 17.41 -0.52 3.95
N LEU A 15 16.37 0.25 3.63
CA LEU A 15 15.31 0.60 4.58
C LEU A 15 14.36 -0.58 4.86
N ALA A 16 14.33 -1.59 3.97
CA ALA A 16 13.52 -2.79 4.18
C ALA A 16 13.94 -3.55 5.45
N LEU A 17 15.23 -3.51 5.81
CA LEU A 17 15.75 -4.12 7.03
C LEU A 17 15.15 -3.55 8.33
N LEU A 18 14.51 -2.38 8.28
CA LEU A 18 13.80 -1.79 9.42
C LEU A 18 12.42 -2.41 9.60
N VAL A 19 11.87 -2.98 8.55
CA VAL A 19 10.49 -3.53 8.51
C VAL A 19 10.49 -5.04 8.54
N ASP A 20 11.45 -5.69 7.85
CA ASP A 20 11.54 -7.13 7.72
C ASP A 20 11.87 -7.81 9.05
N GLY A 21 10.89 -8.52 9.60
CA GLY A 21 10.99 -9.20 10.88
C GLY A 21 11.58 -10.61 10.81
N LEU A 22 11.32 -11.33 9.72
CA LEU A 22 11.73 -12.72 9.56
C LEU A 22 13.08 -12.84 8.86
N GLN A 23 13.90 -13.81 9.30
CA GLN A 23 15.17 -14.12 8.62
C GLN A 23 14.95 -14.51 7.15
N ALA A 24 13.89 -15.29 6.86
CA ALA A 24 13.55 -15.71 5.50
C ALA A 24 13.16 -14.51 4.59
N GLU A 25 12.55 -13.46 5.12
CA GLU A 25 12.24 -12.23 4.39
C GLU A 25 13.52 -11.51 3.96
N ARG A 26 14.49 -11.42 4.87
CA ARG A 26 15.79 -10.81 4.59
C ARG A 26 16.61 -11.59 3.56
N GLU A 27 16.57 -12.94 3.63
CA GLU A 27 17.29 -13.80 2.70
C GLU A 27 16.69 -13.80 1.30
N GLN A 28 15.36 -13.69 1.19
CA GLN A 28 14.65 -13.71 -0.09
C GLN A 28 14.36 -12.31 -0.65
N GLY A 29 14.48 -11.26 0.16
CA GLY A 29 14.14 -9.88 -0.22
C GLY A 29 12.66 -9.67 -0.53
N ILE A 30 11.78 -10.44 0.11
CA ILE A 30 10.32 -10.36 -0.05
C ILE A 30 9.63 -10.41 1.31
N THR A 31 8.51 -9.71 1.43
CA THR A 31 7.62 -9.83 2.59
C THR A 31 6.88 -11.16 2.53
N ILE A 32 6.87 -11.91 3.63
CA ILE A 32 6.20 -13.23 3.77
C ILE A 32 5.00 -13.13 4.69
N ASP A 33 5.17 -12.50 5.85
CA ASP A 33 4.12 -12.35 6.86
C ASP A 33 3.68 -10.89 7.00
N VAL A 34 2.63 -10.64 7.77
CA VAL A 34 2.12 -9.29 8.01
C VAL A 34 2.94 -8.62 9.09
N ALA A 35 3.59 -7.50 8.75
CA ALA A 35 4.30 -6.67 9.70
C ALA A 35 3.50 -5.41 10.03
N TYR A 36 3.29 -5.13 11.33
CA TYR A 36 2.60 -3.93 11.78
C TYR A 36 3.61 -2.87 12.23
N ARG A 37 3.43 -1.65 11.74
CA ARG A 37 4.22 -0.48 12.11
C ARG A 37 3.30 0.68 12.47
N TYR A 38 3.79 1.55 13.32
CA TYR A 38 3.02 2.66 13.85
C TYR A 38 3.80 3.95 13.63
N PHE A 39 3.10 4.97 13.15
CA PHE A 39 3.62 6.33 13.15
C PHE A 39 2.49 7.33 13.39
N SER A 40 2.85 8.55 13.72
CA SER A 40 1.88 9.63 13.97
C SER A 40 2.37 10.91 13.33
N THR A 41 1.43 11.66 12.79
CA THR A 41 1.57 13.07 12.49
C THR A 41 0.82 13.90 13.54
N GLU A 42 0.86 15.20 13.44
CA GLU A 42 0.03 16.06 14.31
C GLU A 42 -1.46 15.85 14.09
N LYS A 43 -1.86 15.39 12.89
CA LYS A 43 -3.27 15.23 12.49
C LYS A 43 -3.83 13.84 12.79
N ARG A 44 -3.00 12.79 12.65
CA ARG A 44 -3.51 11.39 12.68
C ARG A 44 -2.46 10.40 13.17
N LYS A 45 -2.92 9.35 13.84
CA LYS A 45 -2.13 8.14 14.12
C LYS A 45 -2.44 7.08 13.07
N PHE A 46 -1.39 6.41 12.61
CA PHE A 46 -1.47 5.39 11.58
C PHE A 46 -0.95 4.06 12.10
N ILE A 47 -1.64 3.01 11.68
CA ILE A 47 -1.19 1.62 11.80
C ILE A 47 -1.01 1.13 10.37
N ILE A 48 0.21 0.80 10.01
CA ILE A 48 0.53 0.21 8.70
C ILE A 48 0.60 -1.30 8.88
N ALA A 49 -0.22 -2.03 8.12
CA ALA A 49 -0.05 -3.45 7.90
C ALA A 49 0.74 -3.63 6.60
N ASP A 50 2.03 -3.89 6.71
CA ASP A 50 2.84 -4.27 5.54
C ASP A 50 2.54 -5.72 5.20
N THR A 51 2.09 -5.95 3.97
CA THR A 51 1.56 -7.25 3.53
C THR A 51 2.31 -7.76 2.32
N PRO A 52 2.50 -9.09 2.21
CA PRO A 52 3.21 -9.67 1.10
C PRO A 52 2.51 -9.40 -0.24
N GLY A 53 3.33 -9.05 -1.25
CA GLY A 53 2.89 -8.87 -2.62
C GLY A 53 2.90 -10.15 -3.46
N HIS A 54 3.56 -11.22 -3.00
CA HIS A 54 3.74 -12.45 -3.76
C HIS A 54 2.50 -13.36 -3.72
N GLU A 55 2.18 -13.98 -4.83
CA GLU A 55 0.98 -14.82 -5.00
C GLU A 55 0.82 -15.92 -3.93
N GLN A 56 1.92 -16.57 -3.56
CA GLN A 56 1.93 -17.65 -2.58
C GLN A 56 1.48 -17.20 -1.18
N TYR A 57 1.61 -15.91 -0.87
CA TYR A 57 1.28 -15.34 0.44
C TYR A 57 -0.02 -14.53 0.44
N THR A 58 -0.90 -14.74 -0.53
CA THR A 58 -2.20 -14.04 -0.64
C THR A 58 -3.05 -14.15 0.63
N ARG A 59 -2.95 -15.28 1.36
CA ARG A 59 -3.64 -15.44 2.67
C ARG A 59 -3.17 -14.41 3.69
N ASN A 60 -1.87 -14.19 3.80
CA ASN A 60 -1.29 -13.23 4.74
C ASN A 60 -1.67 -11.79 4.33
N MET A 61 -1.65 -11.50 3.03
CA MET A 61 -2.17 -10.23 2.51
C MET A 61 -3.62 -10.00 2.92
N ALA A 62 -4.50 -10.99 2.73
CA ALA A 62 -5.90 -10.88 3.11
C ALA A 62 -6.08 -10.70 4.64
N THR A 63 -5.25 -11.36 5.45
CA THR A 63 -5.26 -11.20 6.91
C THR A 63 -4.92 -9.77 7.32
N GLY A 64 -3.87 -9.17 6.76
CA GLY A 64 -3.53 -7.77 7.02
C GLY A 64 -4.63 -6.82 6.54
N ALA A 65 -5.10 -6.99 5.31
CA ALA A 65 -6.12 -6.14 4.71
C ALA A 65 -7.46 -6.18 5.46
N SER A 66 -7.82 -7.30 6.11
CA SER A 66 -9.10 -7.45 6.81
C SER A 66 -9.29 -6.49 7.99
N THR A 67 -8.23 -5.88 8.48
CA THR A 67 -8.25 -4.93 9.59
C THR A 67 -8.02 -3.48 9.15
N CYS A 68 -7.87 -3.25 7.84
CA CYS A 68 -7.53 -1.96 7.28
C CYS A 68 -8.77 -1.20 6.76
N GLU A 69 -8.71 0.10 6.87
CA GLU A 69 -9.76 1.03 6.39
C GLU A 69 -9.42 1.62 5.02
N LEU A 70 -8.12 1.55 4.65
CA LEU A 70 -7.59 2.04 3.38
C LEU A 70 -6.50 1.07 2.91
N ALA A 71 -6.41 0.85 1.60
CA ALA A 71 -5.31 0.10 0.99
C ALA A 71 -4.46 0.99 0.09
N ILE A 72 -3.13 0.86 0.23
CA ILE A 72 -2.16 1.45 -0.70
C ILE A 72 -1.69 0.34 -1.63
N LEU A 73 -1.98 0.51 -2.92
CA LEU A 73 -1.61 -0.43 -3.96
C LEU A 73 -0.40 0.11 -4.72
N LEU A 74 0.75 -0.52 -4.55
CA LEU A 74 1.99 -0.13 -5.21
C LEU A 74 2.06 -0.71 -6.62
N ILE A 75 2.24 0.15 -7.62
CA ILE A 75 2.47 -0.23 -9.01
C ILE A 75 3.85 0.26 -9.45
N ASP A 76 4.70 -0.65 -9.93
CA ASP A 76 5.98 -0.27 -10.55
C ASP A 76 5.69 0.39 -11.91
N ALA A 77 6.09 1.65 -12.07
CA ALA A 77 5.83 2.45 -13.26
C ALA A 77 6.37 1.81 -14.55
N ARG A 78 7.43 1.00 -14.46
CA ARG A 78 8.01 0.28 -15.60
C ARG A 78 7.14 -0.89 -16.07
N LYS A 79 6.33 -1.46 -15.16
CA LYS A 79 5.56 -2.70 -15.40
C LYS A 79 4.08 -2.44 -15.63
N GLY A 80 3.52 -1.36 -15.07
CA GLY A 80 2.10 -1.05 -15.13
C GLY A 80 1.23 -2.00 -14.29
N VAL A 81 -0.03 -2.12 -14.69
CA VAL A 81 -1.05 -2.91 -13.96
C VAL A 81 -0.87 -4.40 -14.23
N LEU A 82 -0.42 -5.14 -13.22
CA LEU A 82 -0.21 -6.60 -13.29
C LEU A 82 -1.40 -7.36 -12.70
N ASP A 83 -1.45 -8.67 -12.95
CA ASP A 83 -2.48 -9.56 -12.39
C ASP A 83 -2.50 -9.54 -10.85
N GLN A 84 -1.34 -9.39 -10.22
CA GLN A 84 -1.25 -9.25 -8.76
C GLN A 84 -1.90 -7.95 -8.28
N THR A 85 -1.72 -6.84 -9.01
CA THR A 85 -2.38 -5.56 -8.69
C THR A 85 -3.89 -5.73 -8.73
N ARG A 86 -4.41 -6.39 -9.77
CA ARG A 86 -5.84 -6.68 -9.94
C ARG A 86 -6.37 -7.57 -8.82
N ARG A 87 -5.64 -8.63 -8.48
CA ARG A 87 -5.98 -9.57 -7.40
C ARG A 87 -6.04 -8.87 -6.05
N HIS A 88 -5.03 -8.08 -5.71
CA HIS A 88 -4.99 -7.37 -4.43
C HIS A 88 -6.10 -6.31 -4.33
N SER A 89 -6.38 -5.58 -5.41
CA SER A 89 -7.51 -4.65 -5.47
C SER A 89 -8.83 -5.36 -5.21
N PHE A 90 -9.07 -6.48 -5.89
CA PHE A 90 -10.28 -7.27 -5.73
C PHE A 90 -10.45 -7.81 -4.31
N ILE A 91 -9.39 -8.39 -3.72
CA ILE A 91 -9.43 -8.90 -2.34
C ILE A 91 -9.70 -7.76 -1.36
N SER A 92 -9.04 -6.62 -1.51
CA SER A 92 -9.25 -5.46 -0.64
C SER A 92 -10.71 -4.98 -0.67
N THR A 93 -11.32 -4.92 -1.85
CA THR A 93 -12.73 -4.53 -2.00
C THR A 93 -13.70 -5.57 -1.43
N LEU A 94 -13.42 -6.86 -1.60
CA LEU A 94 -14.21 -7.94 -0.98
C LEU A 94 -14.17 -7.88 0.56
N LEU A 95 -13.06 -7.45 1.13
CA LEU A 95 -12.90 -7.25 2.57
C LEU A 95 -13.56 -5.96 3.08
N GLY A 96 -14.16 -5.17 2.19
CA GLY A 96 -14.91 -3.97 2.53
C GLY A 96 -14.10 -2.68 2.55
N ILE A 97 -12.85 -2.69 2.09
CA ILE A 97 -12.03 -1.48 1.95
C ILE A 97 -12.60 -0.64 0.80
N LYS A 98 -12.97 0.59 1.10
CA LYS A 98 -13.56 1.54 0.15
C LYS A 98 -12.57 2.56 -0.40
N HIS A 99 -11.49 2.81 0.33
CA HIS A 99 -10.46 3.79 -0.02
C HIS A 99 -9.24 3.08 -0.56
N LEU A 100 -8.96 3.30 -1.84
CA LEU A 100 -7.80 2.74 -2.53
C LEU A 100 -6.87 3.87 -2.97
N VAL A 101 -5.63 3.83 -2.52
CA VAL A 101 -4.57 4.71 -3.02
C VAL A 101 -3.68 3.92 -3.96
N VAL A 102 -3.77 4.23 -5.24
CA VAL A 102 -2.91 3.63 -6.26
C VAL A 102 -1.65 4.47 -6.36
N ALA A 103 -0.59 4.00 -5.73
CA ALA A 103 0.72 4.63 -5.70
C ALA A 103 1.56 4.09 -6.86
N ILE A 104 1.72 4.91 -7.91
CA ILE A 104 2.54 4.57 -9.08
C ILE A 104 3.98 4.92 -8.73
N ASN A 105 4.72 3.91 -8.29
CA ASN A 105 6.05 4.04 -7.71
C ASN A 105 7.16 3.82 -8.75
N LYS A 106 8.36 4.25 -8.40
CA LYS A 106 9.56 4.21 -9.24
C LYS A 106 9.45 5.11 -10.46
N MET A 107 8.82 6.26 -10.30
CA MET A 107 8.73 7.28 -11.35
C MET A 107 10.11 7.79 -11.80
N ASP A 108 11.10 7.75 -10.91
CA ASP A 108 12.51 7.99 -11.18
C ASP A 108 13.10 7.08 -12.28
N LEU A 109 12.59 5.86 -12.42
CA LEU A 109 13.06 4.89 -13.42
C LEU A 109 12.34 4.98 -14.78
N VAL A 110 11.43 5.92 -14.92
CA VAL A 110 10.70 6.23 -16.17
C VAL A 110 10.72 7.72 -16.46
N ASP A 111 11.80 8.41 -16.03
CA ASP A 111 12.06 9.83 -16.28
C ASP A 111 10.89 10.74 -15.83
N TYR A 112 10.20 10.34 -14.75
CA TYR A 112 9.04 11.07 -14.18
C TYR A 112 7.92 11.38 -15.19
N SER A 113 7.74 10.49 -16.18
CA SER A 113 6.86 10.67 -17.34
C SER A 113 5.38 10.78 -16.97
N GLU A 114 4.75 11.91 -17.30
CA GLU A 114 3.30 12.10 -17.17
C GLU A 114 2.51 11.14 -18.06
N GLU A 115 2.99 10.85 -19.26
CA GLU A 115 2.36 9.89 -20.18
C GLU A 115 2.30 8.49 -19.58
N THR A 116 3.41 8.05 -18.96
CA THR A 116 3.46 6.75 -18.26
C THR A 116 2.46 6.69 -17.09
N PHE A 117 2.39 7.75 -16.30
CA PHE A 117 1.42 7.86 -15.21
C PHE A 117 -0.02 7.79 -15.74
N THR A 118 -0.35 8.59 -16.75
CA THR A 118 -1.69 8.67 -17.33
C THR A 118 -2.14 7.33 -17.89
N ARG A 119 -1.29 6.67 -18.66
CA ARG A 119 -1.56 5.33 -19.19
C ARG A 119 -1.85 4.31 -18.11
N ILE A 120 -1.04 4.25 -17.07
CA ILE A 120 -1.24 3.29 -15.96
C ILE A 120 -2.53 3.60 -15.19
N ARG A 121 -2.83 4.88 -14.99
CA ARG A 121 -4.07 5.33 -14.35
C ARG A 121 -5.29 4.91 -15.16
N GLU A 122 -5.30 5.08 -16.46
CA GLU A 122 -6.40 4.69 -17.36
C GLU A 122 -6.58 3.17 -17.39
N ASP A 123 -5.49 2.42 -17.50
CA ASP A 123 -5.50 0.95 -17.44
C ASP A 123 -6.12 0.46 -16.13
N TYR A 124 -5.72 1.08 -15.01
CA TYR A 124 -6.27 0.72 -13.71
C TYR A 124 -7.75 1.08 -13.58
N LEU A 125 -8.18 2.26 -14.03
CA LEU A 125 -9.58 2.69 -13.99
C LEU A 125 -10.48 1.79 -14.84
N THR A 126 -10.00 1.35 -15.99
CA THR A 126 -10.71 0.39 -16.86
C THR A 126 -10.98 -0.93 -16.11
N PHE A 127 -9.99 -1.43 -15.39
CA PHE A 127 -10.14 -2.60 -14.53
C PHE A 127 -11.05 -2.30 -13.33
N ALA A 128 -10.85 -1.17 -12.65
CA ALA A 128 -11.56 -0.81 -11.43
C ALA A 128 -13.07 -0.66 -11.64
N GLY A 129 -13.51 -0.34 -12.85
CA GLY A 129 -14.93 -0.34 -13.23
C GLY A 129 -15.62 -1.69 -13.06
N GLN A 130 -14.86 -2.78 -12.90
CA GLN A 130 -15.37 -4.14 -12.66
C GLN A 130 -15.37 -4.52 -11.17
N LEU A 131 -14.79 -3.68 -10.30
CA LEU A 131 -14.72 -3.94 -8.86
C LEU A 131 -16.09 -3.67 -8.21
N PRO A 132 -16.45 -4.45 -7.18
CA PRO A 132 -17.71 -4.24 -6.47
C PRO A 132 -17.66 -2.99 -5.58
N GLY A 133 -18.79 -2.31 -5.46
CA GLY A 133 -19.00 -1.21 -4.53
C GLY A 133 -18.68 0.18 -5.08
N ASN A 134 -18.90 1.19 -4.24
CA ASN A 134 -18.52 2.57 -4.55
C ASN A 134 -17.16 2.84 -3.92
N LEU A 135 -16.13 2.97 -4.75
CA LEU A 135 -14.73 3.08 -4.32
C LEU A 135 -14.24 4.53 -4.46
N ASP A 136 -13.56 5.04 -3.44
CA ASP A 136 -12.74 6.24 -3.51
C ASP A 136 -11.33 5.81 -3.95
N ILE A 137 -10.99 6.07 -5.21
CA ILE A 137 -9.72 5.68 -5.80
C ILE A 137 -8.89 6.93 -6.07
N ARG A 138 -7.73 7.01 -5.44
CA ARG A 138 -6.79 8.13 -5.60
C ARG A 138 -5.49 7.64 -6.19
N PHE A 139 -4.91 8.45 -7.09
CA PHE A 139 -3.66 8.12 -7.76
C PHE A 139 -2.57 9.10 -7.34
N VAL A 140 -1.42 8.55 -6.94
CA VAL A 140 -0.25 9.34 -6.57
C VAL A 140 0.97 8.81 -7.32
N PRO A 141 1.58 9.61 -8.22
CA PRO A 141 2.89 9.27 -8.79
C PRO A 141 3.96 9.57 -7.76
N LEU A 142 4.85 8.62 -7.51
CA LEU A 142 5.89 8.81 -6.49
C LEU A 142 7.20 8.06 -6.84
N SER A 143 8.28 8.48 -6.20
CA SER A 143 9.47 7.67 -6.01
C SER A 143 9.69 7.48 -4.51
N ALA A 144 9.40 6.28 -4.01
CA ALA A 144 9.59 5.98 -2.59
C ALA A 144 11.07 6.02 -2.19
N LEU A 145 11.98 5.75 -3.13
CA LEU A 145 13.43 5.77 -2.89
C LEU A 145 13.96 7.19 -2.73
N GLU A 146 13.52 8.11 -3.59
CA GLU A 146 13.97 9.50 -3.61
C GLU A 146 13.10 10.40 -2.69
N GLY A 147 11.93 9.90 -2.28
CA GLY A 147 10.98 10.63 -1.43
C GLY A 147 9.98 11.51 -2.18
N ASP A 148 10.03 11.50 -3.52
CA ASP A 148 9.16 12.31 -4.37
C ASP A 148 7.68 11.99 -4.16
N ASN A 149 6.86 12.99 -3.87
CA ASN A 149 5.43 12.91 -3.59
C ASN A 149 5.04 11.92 -2.46
N VAL A 150 5.99 11.55 -1.59
CA VAL A 150 5.70 10.75 -0.41
C VAL A 150 5.21 11.66 0.72
N ALA A 151 6.04 12.56 1.21
CA ALA A 151 5.70 13.51 2.26
C ALA A 151 5.73 14.98 1.78
N SER A 152 6.49 15.27 0.75
CA SER A 152 6.61 16.57 0.11
C SER A 152 6.40 16.46 -1.39
N GLN A 153 5.96 17.55 -2.02
CA GLN A 153 5.79 17.63 -3.47
C GLN A 153 7.12 17.44 -4.19
N SER A 154 7.09 16.73 -5.30
CA SER A 154 8.26 16.50 -6.15
C SER A 154 8.52 17.70 -7.07
N GLU A 155 9.76 18.14 -7.12
CA GLU A 155 10.20 19.12 -8.12
C GLU A 155 10.36 18.48 -9.51
N SER A 156 10.57 17.15 -9.57
CA SER A 156 10.74 16.40 -10.82
C SER A 156 9.43 16.10 -11.54
N MET A 157 8.27 16.30 -10.87
CA MET A 157 6.93 16.08 -11.44
C MET A 157 6.07 17.36 -11.38
N PRO A 158 6.48 18.46 -12.04
CA PRO A 158 5.74 19.73 -11.99
C PRO A 158 4.34 19.65 -12.63
N TRP A 159 4.08 18.64 -13.43
CA TRP A 159 2.78 18.34 -14.02
C TRP A 159 1.78 17.76 -13.02
N TYR A 160 2.25 17.22 -11.88
CA TYR A 160 1.38 16.67 -10.86
C TYR A 160 1.04 17.72 -9.82
N SER A 161 -0.21 18.16 -9.78
CA SER A 161 -0.74 19.13 -8.82
C SER A 161 -1.59 18.51 -7.70
N GLY A 162 -1.66 17.19 -7.65
CA GLY A 162 -2.41 16.46 -6.63
C GLY A 162 -1.70 16.41 -5.27
N PRO A 163 -2.34 15.87 -4.25
CA PRO A 163 -1.76 15.72 -2.92
C PRO A 163 -0.64 14.67 -2.89
N THR A 164 0.31 14.83 -1.96
CA THR A 164 1.30 13.80 -1.65
C THR A 164 0.64 12.58 -1.01
N LEU A 165 1.35 11.45 -0.95
CA LEU A 165 0.83 10.25 -0.30
C LEU A 165 0.44 10.53 1.16
N LEU A 166 1.29 11.24 1.90
CA LEU A 166 1.02 11.59 3.30
C LEU A 166 -0.22 12.49 3.43
N GLU A 167 -0.36 13.50 2.58
CA GLU A 167 -1.55 14.38 2.59
C GLU A 167 -2.83 13.61 2.29
N VAL A 168 -2.80 12.64 1.36
CA VAL A 168 -3.94 11.74 1.11
C VAL A 168 -4.30 10.98 2.37
N LEU A 169 -3.32 10.38 3.04
CA LEU A 169 -3.55 9.59 4.25
C LEU A 169 -4.07 10.45 5.42
N GLU A 170 -3.61 11.69 5.54
CA GLU A 170 -4.07 12.62 6.58
C GLU A 170 -5.48 13.15 6.36
N THR A 171 -5.90 13.26 5.10
CA THR A 171 -7.15 13.96 4.71
C THR A 171 -8.28 13.03 4.33
N VAL A 172 -8.01 11.74 4.08
CA VAL A 172 -9.07 10.78 3.76
C VAL A 172 -10.05 10.65 4.93
N GLU A 173 -11.33 10.82 4.62
CA GLU A 173 -12.39 10.69 5.62
C GLU A 173 -12.78 9.21 5.77
N ILE A 174 -12.29 8.59 6.82
CA ILE A 174 -12.68 7.23 7.18
C ILE A 174 -14.03 7.31 7.93
N GLN A 175 -15.10 7.04 7.22
CA GLN A 175 -16.41 6.91 7.83
C GLN A 175 -16.44 5.60 8.64
N ARG A 176 -16.25 5.70 9.94
CA ARG A 176 -16.66 4.63 10.84
C ARG A 176 -18.18 4.64 10.86
N VAL A 177 -18.79 3.74 10.13
CA VAL A 177 -20.21 3.46 10.26
C VAL A 177 -20.42 2.84 11.64
N VAL A 178 -20.47 3.68 12.66
CA VAL A 178 -20.93 3.31 14.00
C VAL A 178 -22.46 3.36 13.94
N ASP A 179 -23.04 2.68 12.97
CA ASP A 179 -24.47 2.45 12.97
C ASP A 179 -24.79 1.55 14.15
N ALA A 180 -25.95 1.78 14.74
CA ALA A 180 -26.52 0.96 15.82
C ALA A 180 -26.81 -0.47 15.35
N GLN A 181 -25.75 -1.15 14.90
CA GLN A 181 -25.80 -2.56 14.59
C GLN A 181 -25.94 -3.36 15.89
N PRO A 182 -26.77 -4.38 15.93
CA PRO A 182 -26.85 -5.23 17.09
C PRO A 182 -25.48 -5.81 17.40
N MET A 183 -25.13 -5.79 18.70
CA MET A 183 -23.85 -6.33 19.16
C MET A 183 -23.67 -7.76 18.66
N ARG A 184 -22.55 -8.03 18.02
CA ARG A 184 -22.13 -9.37 17.60
C ARG A 184 -20.82 -9.69 18.29
N PHE A 185 -20.81 -10.74 19.09
CA PHE A 185 -19.62 -11.20 19.80
C PHE A 185 -19.26 -12.62 19.33
N PRO A 186 -18.33 -12.75 18.36
CA PRO A 186 -17.86 -14.07 17.94
C PRO A 186 -17.00 -14.69 19.02
N VAL A 187 -17.38 -15.88 19.50
CA VAL A 187 -16.56 -16.67 20.44
C VAL A 187 -15.41 -17.28 19.65
N GLN A 188 -14.20 -16.83 19.91
CA GLN A 188 -13.00 -17.31 19.22
C GLN A 188 -12.41 -18.58 19.82
N TYR A 189 -12.53 -18.74 21.14
CA TYR A 189 -11.95 -19.85 21.86
C TYR A 189 -12.73 -20.13 23.14
N VAL A 190 -12.95 -21.41 23.42
CA VAL A 190 -13.56 -21.88 24.66
C VAL A 190 -12.52 -22.68 25.43
N ASN A 191 -11.98 -22.11 26.50
CA ASN A 191 -11.11 -22.85 27.42
C ASN A 191 -11.96 -23.68 28.35
N ARG A 192 -11.70 -24.99 28.42
CA ARG A 192 -12.29 -25.88 29.42
C ARG A 192 -11.19 -26.23 30.43
N PRO A 193 -11.45 -26.12 31.75
CA PRO A 193 -10.52 -26.54 32.79
C PRO A 193 -10.22 -28.03 32.71
#